data_2778b7e70386a3037ade3ae31917aa02
#
_entry.id   2778b7e70386a3037ade3ae31917aa02
#
_cell.length_a   1.000
_cell.length_b   1.000
_cell.length_c   1.000
_cell.angle_alpha   90.00
_cell.angle_beta   90.00
_cell.angle_gamma   90.00
#
_symmetry.space_group_name_H-M   'P 1'
#
loop_
_entity.id
_entity.type
_entity.pdbx_description
1 polymer ?
#
loop_
_entity_poly.entity_id
_entity_poly.type
_entity_poly.pdbx_seq_one_letter_code
_entity_poly.pdbx_strand_id
1 'polypeptide(L)'
;MLLLKRVGGWRHLADPLRGDFVQRWHSPVARVVLLGLLLSALTGVYLSAATFALITDGMEDEPDFPAQMVDGPAMPVAAVPVLRATDVNDLRELVYPSPDDAGGFYSLATQQGEGYIHPSTGELLSYLPYGGWRKAYGLIYQLHTGEGLWWLGLLLALCALSVPFLSATGALTWWQRRQSMPRLVGNSAANAADTVILVGSENNSTWGFANTLHDALRQAGLRVHTAELNHWSGDYPQAQRLFILTATYGDGDAPSSAKQFLARLEKAKPQLPAGAGFAVLGFGDRQFPQFCKFAYDVDAALLAQGGRRLLELDTIDRQSGQAFTRWGNAVGQLIGQELNLVHTPKRPRTEAFALMARADYGEAVQAPTSVLRFAAVPPVGFKGRVARWLGAHALAQFEVGDLLGVVPPGSLRTQISTKPSLDWLASE
;
A
#
# COMPACT_ATOMS: atom_id res chain seq x y z
N MET A 1 16.54 -0.01 -7.47
CA MET A 1 17.16 1.32 -7.30
C MET A 1 16.18 2.45 -7.01
N LEU A 2 15.05 2.58 -7.72
CA LEU A 2 14.01 3.61 -7.46
C LEU A 2 13.43 3.56 -6.03
N LEU A 3 13.17 2.38 -5.49
CA LEU A 3 12.62 2.19 -4.16
C LEU A 3 13.58 2.65 -3.05
N LEU A 4 14.86 2.37 -3.18
CA LEU A 4 15.91 2.83 -2.25
C LEU A 4 16.09 4.34 -2.25
N LYS A 5 16.02 4.98 -3.43
CA LYS A 5 16.06 6.46 -3.54
C LYS A 5 14.84 7.09 -2.86
N ARG A 6 13.66 6.47 -2.99
CA ARG A 6 12.40 6.99 -2.40
C ARG A 6 12.35 6.83 -0.88
N VAL A 7 13.07 5.87 -0.31
CA VAL A 7 13.11 5.58 1.13
C VAL A 7 14.28 6.30 1.82
N GLY A 8 15.21 6.89 1.06
CA GLY A 8 16.38 7.56 1.64
C GLY A 8 17.58 6.63 1.94
N GLY A 9 17.58 5.41 1.40
CA GLY A 9 18.68 4.45 1.51
C GLY A 9 18.36 3.18 2.31
N TRP A 10 19.32 2.27 2.38
CA TRP A 10 19.18 0.96 3.04
C TRP A 10 18.83 1.04 4.53
N ARG A 11 19.36 2.07 5.23
CA ARG A 11 19.15 2.26 6.67
C ARG A 11 17.70 2.56 7.03
N HIS A 12 16.93 3.12 6.10
CA HIS A 12 15.53 3.53 6.30
C HIS A 12 14.51 2.51 5.78
N LEU A 13 14.94 1.33 5.32
CA LEU A 13 14.03 0.31 4.80
C LEU A 13 13.04 -0.20 5.85
N ALA A 14 13.50 -0.36 7.09
CA ALA A 14 12.72 -0.86 8.20
C ALA A 14 12.02 0.23 9.01
N ASP A 15 12.21 1.50 8.68
CA ASP A 15 11.62 2.61 9.44
C ASP A 15 10.10 2.55 9.36
N PRO A 16 9.42 2.57 10.51
CA PRO A 16 7.98 2.54 10.57
C PRO A 16 7.39 3.84 9.99
N LEU A 17 6.34 3.69 9.18
CA LEU A 17 5.59 4.84 8.68
C LEU A 17 4.72 5.44 9.79
N ARG A 18 4.42 6.74 9.68
CA ARG A 18 3.43 7.40 10.55
C ARG A 18 2.03 6.92 10.17
N GLY A 19 1.18 6.65 11.15
CA GLY A 19 -0.19 6.20 10.93
C GLY A 19 -0.66 5.10 11.88
N ASP A 20 -1.79 4.47 11.55
CA ASP A 20 -2.34 3.32 12.27
C ASP A 20 -1.36 2.14 12.25
N PHE A 21 -1.44 1.25 13.24
CA PHE A 21 -0.59 0.06 13.35
C PHE A 21 -0.42 -0.69 12.01
N VAL A 22 -1.52 -0.87 11.28
CA VAL A 22 -1.55 -1.55 9.99
C VAL A 22 -0.68 -0.83 8.95
N GLN A 23 -0.85 0.49 8.80
CA GLN A 23 -0.07 1.30 7.86
C GLN A 23 1.39 1.41 8.28
N ARG A 24 1.62 1.52 9.59
CA ARG A 24 2.95 1.66 10.19
C ARG A 24 3.85 0.47 9.91
N TRP A 25 3.32 -0.77 9.96
CA TRP A 25 4.12 -1.98 9.84
C TRP A 25 4.02 -2.68 8.48
N HIS A 26 2.91 -2.52 7.75
CA HIS A 26 2.74 -3.14 6.44
C HIS A 26 3.87 -2.80 5.46
N SER A 27 4.17 -1.52 5.28
CA SER A 27 5.19 -1.07 4.33
C SER A 27 6.62 -1.44 4.70
N PRO A 28 7.11 -1.24 5.95
CA PRO A 28 8.44 -1.69 6.34
C PRO A 28 8.63 -3.20 6.19
N VAL A 29 7.68 -4.00 6.67
CA VAL A 29 7.73 -5.45 6.50
C VAL A 29 7.80 -5.82 5.03
N ALA A 30 6.91 -5.28 4.20
CA ALA A 30 6.91 -5.54 2.76
C ALA A 30 8.24 -5.18 2.08
N ARG A 31 8.88 -4.08 2.49
CA ARG A 31 10.19 -3.67 1.94
C ARG A 31 11.31 -4.63 2.31
N VAL A 32 11.35 -5.08 3.56
CA VAL A 32 12.39 -5.99 4.06
C VAL A 32 12.30 -7.35 3.41
N VAL A 33 11.08 -7.91 3.28
CA VAL A 33 10.89 -9.28 2.77
C VAL A 33 10.77 -9.35 1.24
N LEU A 34 10.69 -8.20 0.55
CA LEU A 34 10.44 -8.13 -0.89
C LEU A 34 11.40 -8.98 -1.71
N LEU A 35 12.70 -8.91 -1.42
CA LEU A 35 13.72 -9.64 -2.18
C LEU A 35 13.60 -11.16 -1.97
N GLY A 36 13.35 -11.61 -0.74
CA GLY A 36 13.16 -13.03 -0.45
C GLY A 36 11.88 -13.58 -1.09
N LEU A 37 10.78 -12.83 -1.04
CA LEU A 37 9.54 -13.22 -1.72
C LEU A 37 9.70 -13.24 -3.24
N LEU A 38 10.42 -12.28 -3.82
CA LEU A 38 10.70 -12.25 -5.24
C LEU A 38 11.57 -13.45 -5.68
N LEU A 39 12.62 -13.76 -4.90
CA LEU A 39 13.45 -14.92 -5.13
C LEU A 39 12.60 -16.20 -5.11
N SER A 40 11.80 -16.40 -4.07
CA SER A 40 10.91 -17.56 -3.94
C SER A 40 9.89 -17.64 -5.09
N ALA A 41 9.31 -16.51 -5.51
CA ALA A 41 8.36 -16.49 -6.62
C ALA A 41 9.01 -16.86 -7.97
N LEU A 42 10.17 -16.28 -8.29
CA LEU A 42 10.86 -16.53 -9.56
C LEU A 42 11.36 -17.99 -9.64
N THR A 43 11.97 -18.48 -8.56
CA THR A 43 12.43 -19.87 -8.50
C THR A 43 11.25 -20.84 -8.53
N GLY A 44 10.14 -20.53 -7.84
CA GLY A 44 8.93 -21.34 -7.86
C GLY A 44 8.26 -21.41 -9.24
N VAL A 45 8.24 -20.30 -9.99
CA VAL A 45 7.73 -20.29 -11.38
C VAL A 45 8.59 -21.19 -12.28
N TYR A 46 9.92 -21.10 -12.15
CA TYR A 46 10.82 -21.98 -12.91
C TYR A 46 10.58 -23.45 -12.59
N LEU A 47 10.57 -23.82 -11.31
CA LEU A 47 10.34 -25.20 -10.88
C LEU A 47 8.98 -25.72 -11.30
N SER A 48 7.93 -24.89 -11.22
CA SER A 48 6.60 -25.26 -11.71
C SER A 48 6.60 -25.49 -13.22
N ALA A 49 7.27 -24.63 -13.99
CA ALA A 49 7.38 -24.82 -15.44
C ALA A 49 8.12 -26.11 -15.81
N ALA A 50 9.17 -26.48 -15.06
CA ALA A 50 9.85 -27.76 -15.23
C ALA A 50 8.96 -28.95 -14.85
N THR A 51 8.24 -28.86 -13.71
CA THR A 51 7.29 -29.91 -13.27
C THR A 51 6.18 -30.17 -14.28
N PHE A 52 5.70 -29.12 -14.98
CA PHE A 52 4.70 -29.26 -16.05
C PHE A 52 5.31 -29.53 -17.43
N ALA A 53 6.60 -29.87 -17.49
CA ALA A 53 7.33 -30.17 -18.74
C ALA A 53 7.25 -29.03 -19.78
N LEU A 54 7.07 -27.77 -19.34
CA LEU A 54 7.13 -26.58 -20.22
C LEU A 54 8.57 -26.21 -20.55
N ILE A 55 9.51 -26.60 -19.69
CA ILE A 55 10.96 -26.47 -19.85
C ILE A 55 11.61 -27.74 -19.36
N THR A 56 12.81 -28.07 -19.86
CA THR A 56 13.54 -29.26 -19.40
C THR A 56 14.10 -29.01 -17.98
N ASP A 57 14.03 -30.04 -17.14
CA ASP A 57 14.74 -30.11 -15.85
C ASP A 57 16.12 -30.73 -15.98
N GLY A 58 16.45 -31.26 -17.18
CA GLY A 58 17.69 -31.91 -17.47
C GLY A 58 17.80 -33.35 -16.92
N MET A 59 16.65 -33.97 -16.60
CA MET A 59 16.55 -35.40 -16.18
C MET A 59 16.26 -36.36 -17.31
N GLU A 60 16.45 -35.95 -18.55
CA GLU A 60 16.12 -36.76 -19.73
C GLU A 60 17.08 -37.95 -19.92
N ASP A 61 18.31 -37.82 -19.40
CA ASP A 61 19.31 -38.89 -19.42
C ASP A 61 19.40 -39.53 -18.03
N GLU A 62 19.34 -40.85 -17.99
CA GLU A 62 19.58 -41.66 -16.79
C GLU A 62 20.88 -42.47 -16.98
N PRO A 63 21.61 -42.82 -15.87
CA PRO A 63 22.74 -43.71 -15.97
C PRO A 63 22.31 -45.05 -16.51
N ASP A 64 23.15 -45.66 -17.38
CA ASP A 64 22.88 -46.98 -17.91
C ASP A 64 22.63 -47.98 -16.79
N PHE A 65 21.44 -48.58 -16.81
CA PHE A 65 21.10 -49.58 -15.81
C PHE A 65 21.95 -50.85 -16.03
N PRO A 66 22.66 -51.39 -15.01
CA PRO A 66 23.53 -52.51 -15.16
C PRO A 66 22.79 -53.76 -15.61
N ALA A 67 23.26 -54.39 -16.73
CA ALA A 67 22.61 -55.57 -17.36
C ALA A 67 22.92 -56.91 -16.66
N GLN A 68 23.91 -56.94 -15.78
CA GLN A 68 24.32 -58.17 -15.09
C GLN A 68 24.18 -58.02 -13.58
N MET A 69 23.42 -58.95 -13.00
CA MET A 69 23.33 -59.13 -11.56
C MET A 69 24.39 -60.12 -11.10
N VAL A 70 25.22 -59.75 -10.16
CA VAL A 70 26.19 -60.65 -9.56
C VAL A 70 25.72 -60.97 -8.14
N ASP A 71 25.40 -62.24 -7.92
CA ASP A 71 25.02 -62.77 -6.63
C ASP A 71 26.18 -62.70 -5.64
N GLY A 72 25.97 -62.09 -4.50
CA GLY A 72 26.92 -62.05 -3.41
C GLY A 72 26.40 -61.26 -2.22
N PRO A 73 26.91 -61.49 -1.01
CA PRO A 73 26.49 -60.75 0.17
C PRO A 73 26.89 -59.26 0.01
N ALA A 74 25.96 -58.38 0.35
CA ALA A 74 26.22 -56.93 0.30
C ALA A 74 27.38 -56.54 1.24
N MET A 75 28.30 -55.71 0.72
CA MET A 75 29.39 -55.15 1.48
C MET A 75 28.87 -54.13 2.49
N PRO A 76 29.42 -54.04 3.69
CA PRO A 76 29.06 -52.94 4.62
C PRO A 76 29.29 -51.59 3.94
N VAL A 77 28.33 -50.66 4.04
CA VAL A 77 28.38 -49.34 3.41
C VAL A 77 29.67 -48.61 3.70
N ALA A 78 30.16 -48.69 4.94
CA ALA A 78 31.42 -48.08 5.38
C ALA A 78 32.67 -48.69 4.65
N ALA A 79 32.55 -49.84 4.00
CA ALA A 79 33.63 -50.48 3.25
C ALA A 79 33.59 -50.14 1.76
N VAL A 80 32.48 -49.59 1.23
CA VAL A 80 32.31 -49.25 -0.18
C VAL A 80 33.27 -48.13 -0.58
N PRO A 81 34.24 -48.41 -1.51
CA PRO A 81 35.32 -47.45 -1.81
C PRO A 81 34.79 -46.12 -2.37
N VAL A 82 33.80 -46.16 -3.25
CA VAL A 82 33.17 -44.97 -3.86
C VAL A 82 32.52 -44.10 -2.83
N LEU A 83 31.78 -44.66 -1.86
CA LEU A 83 31.13 -43.92 -0.81
C LEU A 83 32.13 -43.32 0.19
N ARG A 84 33.24 -43.99 0.45
CA ARG A 84 34.33 -43.46 1.30
C ARG A 84 35.06 -42.29 0.65
N ALA A 85 35.11 -42.27 -0.68
CA ALA A 85 35.72 -41.19 -1.45
C ALA A 85 34.78 -40.00 -1.68
N THR A 86 33.45 -40.18 -1.51
CA THR A 86 32.46 -39.16 -1.70
C THR A 86 32.40 -38.25 -0.44
N ASP A 87 32.55 -36.95 -0.62
CA ASP A 87 32.34 -35.98 0.46
C ASP A 87 30.83 -36.00 0.87
N VAL A 88 30.57 -36.02 2.15
CA VAL A 88 29.21 -36.01 2.69
C VAL A 88 28.43 -34.75 2.26
N ASN A 89 29.12 -33.63 2.04
CA ASN A 89 28.50 -32.41 1.53
C ASN A 89 28.08 -32.51 0.05
N ASP A 90 28.74 -33.38 -0.71
CA ASP A 90 28.39 -33.64 -2.12
C ASP A 90 27.30 -34.71 -2.28
N LEU A 91 27.08 -35.51 -1.25
CA LEU A 91 26.06 -36.55 -1.25
C LEU A 91 24.65 -35.92 -1.20
N ARG A 92 23.81 -36.29 -2.12
CA ARG A 92 22.40 -35.86 -2.18
C ARG A 92 21.47 -36.98 -1.74
N GLU A 93 21.66 -38.16 -2.31
CA GLU A 93 20.83 -39.31 -2.02
C GLU A 93 21.66 -40.59 -2.13
N LEU A 94 21.39 -41.51 -1.22
CA LEU A 94 21.90 -42.89 -1.30
C LEU A 94 20.73 -43.85 -1.07
N VAL A 95 20.31 -44.51 -2.10
CA VAL A 95 19.25 -45.53 -2.03
C VAL A 95 19.90 -46.90 -1.86
N TYR A 96 19.47 -47.64 -0.85
CA TYR A 96 19.94 -48.96 -0.56
C TYR A 96 19.20 -49.97 -1.43
N PRO A 97 19.85 -51.09 -1.84
CA PRO A 97 19.17 -52.20 -2.50
C PRO A 97 18.05 -52.74 -1.60
N SER A 98 16.92 -53.10 -2.21
CA SER A 98 15.82 -53.71 -1.45
C SER A 98 16.25 -55.04 -0.84
N PRO A 99 15.91 -55.34 0.42
CA PRO A 99 16.21 -56.62 1.05
C PRO A 99 15.60 -57.84 0.33
N ASP A 100 14.51 -57.58 -0.41
CA ASP A 100 13.77 -58.63 -1.15
C ASP A 100 14.26 -58.80 -2.61
N ASP A 101 15.21 -57.95 -3.03
CA ASP A 101 15.78 -57.99 -4.38
C ASP A 101 17.25 -58.39 -4.32
N ALA A 102 17.52 -59.67 -4.57
CA ALA A 102 18.88 -60.26 -4.54
C ALA A 102 19.82 -59.64 -5.59
N GLY A 103 19.32 -58.83 -6.51
CA GLY A 103 20.06 -58.16 -7.55
C GLY A 103 20.06 -56.63 -7.47
N GLY A 104 19.61 -56.06 -6.36
CA GLY A 104 19.51 -54.60 -6.17
C GLY A 104 20.89 -53.93 -6.12
N PHE A 105 20.97 -52.69 -6.57
CA PHE A 105 22.16 -51.82 -6.53
C PHE A 105 22.00 -50.71 -5.54
N TYR A 106 23.12 -50.12 -5.08
CA TYR A 106 23.09 -48.81 -4.47
C TYR A 106 22.89 -47.77 -5.58
N SER A 107 21.92 -46.90 -5.45
CA SER A 107 21.82 -45.70 -6.27
C SER A 107 22.45 -44.52 -5.51
N LEU A 108 23.44 -43.92 -6.13
CA LEU A 108 24.18 -42.77 -5.59
C LEU A 108 23.84 -41.53 -6.40
N ALA A 109 23.30 -40.51 -5.77
CA ALA A 109 23.17 -39.17 -6.34
C ALA A 109 24.06 -38.17 -5.56
N THR A 110 24.88 -37.43 -6.30
CA THR A 110 25.77 -36.39 -5.79
C THR A 110 25.39 -35.03 -6.35
N GLN A 111 26.10 -33.98 -6.00
CA GLN A 111 25.95 -32.66 -6.65
C GLN A 111 26.37 -32.66 -8.13
N GLN A 112 27.20 -33.60 -8.53
CA GLN A 112 27.87 -33.62 -9.83
C GLN A 112 27.28 -34.62 -10.82
N GLY A 113 26.63 -35.67 -10.33
CA GLY A 113 26.07 -36.74 -11.14
C GLY A 113 25.45 -37.82 -10.30
N GLU A 114 24.91 -38.82 -10.96
CA GLU A 114 24.28 -40.01 -10.37
C GLU A 114 24.78 -41.30 -11.02
N GLY A 115 24.66 -42.40 -10.29
CA GLY A 115 25.15 -43.67 -10.80
C GLY A 115 24.76 -44.84 -9.90
N TYR A 116 25.12 -46.04 -10.35
CA TYR A 116 24.85 -47.29 -9.66
C TYR A 116 26.14 -47.95 -9.14
N ILE A 117 26.10 -48.42 -7.90
CA ILE A 117 27.21 -49.08 -7.24
C ILE A 117 26.84 -50.54 -6.97
N HIS A 118 27.76 -51.45 -7.28
CA HIS A 118 27.58 -52.87 -7.01
C HIS A 118 27.63 -53.17 -5.51
N PRO A 119 26.60 -53.83 -4.93
CA PRO A 119 26.49 -53.98 -3.47
C PRO A 119 27.58 -54.89 -2.87
N SER A 120 28.06 -55.88 -3.62
CA SER A 120 29.05 -56.86 -3.11
C SER A 120 30.50 -56.47 -3.38
N THR A 121 30.80 -55.80 -4.52
CA THR A 121 32.17 -55.39 -4.89
C THR A 121 32.47 -53.96 -4.53
N GLY A 122 31.43 -53.10 -4.36
CA GLY A 122 31.59 -51.66 -4.14
C GLY A 122 32.06 -50.87 -5.35
N GLU A 123 32.04 -51.51 -6.56
CA GLU A 123 32.47 -50.91 -7.81
C GLU A 123 31.36 -50.03 -8.39
N LEU A 124 31.76 -48.87 -8.97
CA LEU A 124 30.85 -47.96 -9.70
C LEU A 124 30.57 -48.57 -11.08
N LEU A 125 29.33 -49.01 -11.29
CA LEU A 125 28.91 -49.72 -12.51
C LEU A 125 28.58 -48.79 -13.66
N SER A 126 27.93 -47.70 -13.33
CA SER A 126 27.64 -46.62 -14.27
C SER A 126 27.63 -45.30 -13.55
N TYR A 127 27.95 -44.23 -14.25
CA TYR A 127 27.90 -42.87 -13.70
C TYR A 127 27.62 -41.89 -14.82
N LEU A 128 26.58 -41.06 -14.60
CA LEU A 128 26.21 -39.98 -15.49
C LEU A 128 26.48 -38.62 -14.81
N PRO A 129 27.42 -37.84 -15.32
CA PRO A 129 27.64 -36.48 -14.82
C PRO A 129 26.49 -35.57 -15.26
N TYR A 130 26.00 -34.76 -14.34
CA TYR A 130 24.90 -33.83 -14.65
C TYR A 130 25.28 -32.80 -15.72
N GLY A 131 24.44 -32.69 -16.72
CA GLY A 131 24.50 -31.64 -17.74
C GLY A 131 24.22 -30.24 -17.17
N GLY A 132 24.40 -29.21 -17.99
CA GLY A 132 24.24 -27.82 -17.58
C GLY A 132 22.81 -27.49 -17.07
N TRP A 133 21.80 -28.04 -17.72
CA TRP A 133 20.39 -27.84 -17.32
C TRP A 133 20.07 -28.47 -15.98
N ARG A 134 20.55 -29.69 -15.73
CA ARG A 134 20.37 -30.39 -14.46
C ARG A 134 21.02 -29.65 -13.30
N LYS A 135 22.24 -29.11 -13.51
CA LYS A 135 22.93 -28.27 -12.51
C LYS A 135 22.20 -26.98 -12.25
N ALA A 136 21.67 -26.35 -13.30
CA ALA A 136 20.83 -25.12 -13.14
C ALA A 136 19.55 -25.40 -12.36
N TYR A 137 18.86 -26.50 -12.68
CA TYR A 137 17.68 -26.94 -11.93
C TYR A 137 18.01 -27.18 -10.44
N GLY A 138 19.09 -27.92 -10.15
CA GLY A 138 19.53 -28.16 -8.78
C GLY A 138 19.86 -26.89 -8.01
N LEU A 139 20.54 -25.93 -8.64
CA LEU A 139 20.81 -24.62 -8.02
C LEU A 139 19.53 -23.85 -7.73
N ILE A 140 18.59 -23.82 -8.68
CA ILE A 140 17.31 -23.12 -8.50
C ILE A 140 16.48 -23.81 -7.42
N TYR A 141 16.50 -25.14 -7.35
CA TYR A 141 15.86 -25.92 -6.31
C TYR A 141 16.44 -25.58 -4.92
N GLN A 142 17.77 -25.53 -4.79
CA GLN A 142 18.44 -25.11 -3.54
C GLN A 142 18.07 -23.68 -3.14
N LEU A 143 18.03 -22.76 -4.10
CA LEU A 143 17.64 -21.38 -3.84
C LEU A 143 16.16 -21.25 -3.43
N HIS A 144 15.30 -22.16 -3.91
CA HIS A 144 13.88 -22.17 -3.58
C HIS A 144 13.57 -22.78 -2.21
N THR A 145 14.22 -23.89 -1.91
CA THR A 145 13.95 -24.69 -0.70
C THR A 145 14.87 -24.33 0.46
N GLY A 146 16.07 -23.83 0.16
CA GLY A 146 17.15 -23.65 1.13
C GLY A 146 17.86 -24.95 1.47
N GLU A 147 17.65 -26.04 0.70
CA GLU A 147 18.33 -27.31 0.93
C GLU A 147 19.84 -27.16 0.89
N GLY A 148 20.54 -27.69 1.88
CA GLY A 148 21.98 -27.51 2.06
C GLY A 148 22.41 -26.10 2.52
N LEU A 149 21.49 -25.12 2.53
CA LEU A 149 21.73 -23.73 2.93
C LEU A 149 20.77 -23.33 4.06
N TRP A 150 20.96 -23.91 5.25
CA TRP A 150 20.03 -23.73 6.38
C TRP A 150 19.67 -22.27 6.71
N TRP A 151 20.63 -21.37 6.57
CA TRP A 151 20.41 -19.93 6.80
C TRP A 151 19.46 -19.31 5.77
N LEU A 152 19.56 -19.75 4.49
CA LEU A 152 18.65 -19.35 3.43
C LEU A 152 17.24 -19.90 3.67
N GLY A 153 17.15 -21.18 4.07
CA GLY A 153 15.88 -21.79 4.46
C GLY A 153 15.16 -21.02 5.57
N LEU A 154 15.89 -20.60 6.63
CA LEU A 154 15.33 -19.75 7.68
C LEU A 154 14.87 -18.38 7.16
N LEU A 155 15.65 -17.75 6.31
CA LEU A 155 15.30 -16.47 5.70
C LEU A 155 14.02 -16.59 4.85
N LEU A 156 13.92 -17.62 4.01
CA LEU A 156 12.73 -17.88 3.19
C LEU A 156 11.51 -18.21 4.05
N ALA A 157 11.69 -18.98 5.13
CA ALA A 157 10.62 -19.25 6.09
C ALA A 157 10.09 -17.97 6.74
N LEU A 158 10.96 -17.05 7.17
CA LEU A 158 10.56 -15.75 7.70
C LEU A 158 9.83 -14.91 6.66
N CYS A 159 10.31 -14.93 5.40
CA CYS A 159 9.60 -14.26 4.30
C CYS A 159 8.21 -14.88 4.07
N ALA A 160 8.09 -16.21 4.09
CA ALA A 160 6.81 -16.91 3.95
C ALA A 160 5.83 -16.57 5.08
N LEU A 161 6.31 -16.51 6.35
CA LEU A 161 5.50 -16.09 7.51
C LEU A 161 5.00 -14.64 7.40
N SER A 162 5.69 -13.79 6.63
CA SER A 162 5.22 -12.42 6.40
C SER A 162 4.01 -12.35 5.47
N VAL A 163 3.77 -13.35 4.63
CA VAL A 163 2.68 -13.34 3.62
C VAL A 163 1.29 -13.23 4.27
N PRO A 164 0.90 -14.06 5.25
CA PRO A 164 -0.40 -13.91 5.92
C PRO A 164 -0.52 -12.55 6.63
N PHE A 165 0.55 -12.04 7.23
CA PHE A 165 0.56 -10.72 7.84
C PHE A 165 0.33 -9.62 6.80
N LEU A 166 1.05 -9.63 5.69
CA LEU A 166 0.90 -8.65 4.61
C LEU A 166 -0.47 -8.75 3.94
N SER A 167 -1.00 -9.96 3.75
CA SER A 167 -2.34 -10.17 3.21
C SER A 167 -3.42 -9.61 4.13
N ALA A 168 -3.37 -9.91 5.42
CA ALA A 168 -4.32 -9.40 6.39
C ALA A 168 -4.26 -7.87 6.51
N THR A 169 -3.06 -7.30 6.63
CA THR A 169 -2.88 -5.85 6.74
C THR A 169 -3.24 -5.12 5.44
N GLY A 170 -2.96 -5.71 4.29
CA GLY A 170 -3.37 -5.21 2.98
C GLY A 170 -4.89 -5.20 2.82
N ALA A 171 -5.55 -6.31 3.16
CA ALA A 171 -7.01 -6.42 3.13
C ALA A 171 -7.69 -5.43 4.08
N LEU A 172 -7.16 -5.27 5.31
CA LEU A 172 -7.67 -4.28 6.27
C LEU A 172 -7.52 -2.85 5.75
N THR A 173 -6.37 -2.51 5.18
CA THR A 173 -6.12 -1.18 4.60
C THR A 173 -7.07 -0.91 3.43
N TRP A 174 -7.25 -1.89 2.54
CA TRP A 174 -8.20 -1.80 1.44
C TRP A 174 -9.64 -1.62 1.92
N TRP A 175 -10.05 -2.41 2.92
CA TRP A 175 -11.38 -2.34 3.54
C TRP A 175 -11.62 -0.95 4.17
N GLN A 176 -10.66 -0.44 4.95
CA GLN A 176 -10.75 0.88 5.57
C GLN A 176 -10.89 1.99 4.53
N ARG A 177 -10.11 1.93 3.44
CA ARG A 177 -10.22 2.88 2.33
C ARG A 177 -11.59 2.81 1.67
N ARG A 178 -12.10 1.61 1.42
CA ARG A 178 -13.42 1.42 0.82
C ARG A 178 -14.56 1.92 1.72
N GLN A 179 -14.45 1.75 3.02
CA GLN A 179 -15.45 2.27 3.97
C GLN A 179 -15.37 3.79 4.16
N SER A 180 -14.23 4.40 3.92
CA SER A 180 -14.06 5.86 4.04
C SER A 180 -14.63 6.64 2.85
N MET A 181 -14.91 5.99 1.73
CA MET A 181 -15.58 6.63 0.59
C MET A 181 -17.06 6.86 0.95
N PRO A 182 -17.57 8.09 0.81
CA PRO A 182 -18.98 8.36 1.04
C PRO A 182 -19.83 7.59 0.02
N ARG A 183 -20.93 7.00 0.49
CA ARG A 183 -21.91 6.36 -0.39
C ARG A 183 -22.73 7.45 -1.06
N LEU A 184 -22.58 7.59 -2.36
CA LEU A 184 -23.39 8.51 -3.17
C LEU A 184 -24.77 7.89 -3.39
N VAL A 185 -25.81 8.51 -2.87
CA VAL A 185 -27.18 8.09 -3.07
C VAL A 185 -27.70 8.69 -4.39
N GLY A 186 -28.20 7.87 -5.30
CA GLY A 186 -28.80 8.36 -6.55
C GLY A 186 -27.78 8.99 -7.50
N ASN A 187 -26.57 8.47 -7.55
CA ASN A 187 -25.57 8.87 -8.53
C ASN A 187 -26.03 8.46 -9.93
N SER A 188 -26.27 9.43 -10.80
CA SER A 188 -26.74 9.21 -12.18
C SER A 188 -25.64 8.57 -13.04
N ALA A 189 -26.02 7.87 -14.08
CA ALA A 189 -25.05 7.40 -15.08
C ALA A 189 -24.40 8.60 -15.79
N ALA A 190 -23.12 8.48 -16.14
CA ALA A 190 -22.35 9.57 -16.75
C ALA A 190 -23.01 10.13 -18.02
N ASN A 191 -23.55 9.26 -18.86
CA ASN A 191 -24.21 9.62 -20.11
C ASN A 191 -25.61 10.25 -19.94
N ALA A 192 -26.22 10.16 -18.75
CA ALA A 192 -27.55 10.68 -18.46
C ALA A 192 -27.52 11.94 -17.57
N ALA A 193 -26.37 12.29 -17.03
CA ALA A 193 -26.21 13.39 -16.09
C ALA A 193 -26.15 14.75 -16.80
N ASP A 194 -26.90 15.73 -16.30
CA ASP A 194 -26.81 17.13 -16.73
C ASP A 194 -25.76 17.91 -15.91
N THR A 195 -25.34 17.37 -14.82
CA THR A 195 -24.34 17.95 -13.91
C THR A 195 -23.33 16.88 -13.49
N VAL A 196 -22.06 17.15 -13.70
CA VAL A 196 -20.96 16.22 -13.37
C VAL A 196 -20.10 16.84 -12.28
N ILE A 197 -19.78 16.06 -11.24
CA ILE A 197 -18.85 16.43 -10.18
C ILE A 197 -17.63 15.50 -10.26
N LEU A 198 -16.45 16.06 -10.45
CA LEU A 198 -15.20 15.32 -10.44
C LEU A 198 -14.37 15.65 -9.22
N VAL A 199 -13.88 14.61 -8.54
CA VAL A 199 -13.23 14.74 -7.23
C VAL A 199 -11.78 14.33 -7.27
N GLY A 200 -10.89 15.25 -6.87
CA GLY A 200 -9.47 15.00 -6.60
C GLY A 200 -9.19 14.99 -5.12
N SER A 201 -8.83 13.84 -4.55
CA SER A 201 -8.57 13.71 -3.11
C SER A 201 -7.44 12.72 -2.83
N GLU A 202 -6.62 13.01 -1.82
CA GLU A 202 -5.59 12.07 -1.34
C GLU A 202 -6.15 11.17 -0.24
N ASN A 203 -6.80 11.76 0.77
CA ASN A 203 -7.28 11.07 1.98
C ASN A 203 -8.81 11.12 2.12
N ASN A 204 -9.54 11.17 1.02
CA ASN A 204 -11.00 11.26 0.97
C ASN A 204 -11.62 12.50 1.66
N SER A 205 -10.84 13.50 2.07
CA SER A 205 -11.36 14.72 2.70
C SER A 205 -12.23 15.53 1.75
N THR A 206 -11.83 15.67 0.49
CA THR A 206 -12.59 16.39 -0.55
C THR A 206 -13.92 15.72 -0.87
N TRP A 207 -14.00 14.38 -0.72
CA TRP A 207 -15.23 13.63 -0.94
C TRP A 207 -16.38 14.02 -0.02
N GLY A 208 -16.08 14.46 1.21
CA GLY A 208 -17.12 14.97 2.12
C GLY A 208 -17.83 16.19 1.54
N PHE A 209 -17.06 17.14 1.00
CA PHE A 209 -17.57 18.33 0.32
C PHE A 209 -18.33 17.99 -0.96
N ALA A 210 -17.77 17.09 -1.78
CA ALA A 210 -18.40 16.64 -3.02
C ALA A 210 -19.73 15.93 -2.77
N ASN A 211 -19.84 15.13 -1.71
CA ASN A 211 -21.10 14.48 -1.33
C ASN A 211 -22.14 15.50 -0.90
N THR A 212 -21.75 16.50 -0.11
CA THR A 212 -22.65 17.58 0.29
C THR A 212 -23.18 18.36 -0.92
N LEU A 213 -22.30 18.67 -1.89
CA LEU A 213 -22.68 19.30 -3.16
C LEU A 213 -23.60 18.39 -3.98
N HIS A 214 -23.25 17.12 -4.12
CA HIS A 214 -24.04 16.11 -4.85
C HIS A 214 -25.47 16.02 -4.32
N ASP A 215 -25.62 15.89 -3.00
CA ASP A 215 -26.93 15.79 -2.37
C ASP A 215 -27.76 17.07 -2.54
N ALA A 216 -27.14 18.24 -2.41
CA ALA A 216 -27.82 19.53 -2.60
C ALA A 216 -28.28 19.72 -4.05
N LEU A 217 -27.43 19.44 -5.04
CA LEU A 217 -27.80 19.55 -6.46
C LEU A 217 -28.88 18.54 -6.84
N ARG A 218 -28.84 17.34 -6.28
CA ARG A 218 -29.92 16.35 -6.46
C ARG A 218 -31.25 16.82 -5.85
N GLN A 219 -31.21 17.39 -4.66
CA GLN A 219 -32.41 17.97 -4.02
C GLN A 219 -32.97 19.13 -4.85
N ALA A 220 -32.11 19.85 -5.54
CA ALA A 220 -32.48 20.89 -6.51
C ALA A 220 -33.03 20.31 -7.85
N GLY A 221 -33.20 18.99 -7.95
CA GLY A 221 -33.82 18.33 -9.12
C GLY A 221 -32.84 18.03 -10.27
N LEU A 222 -31.53 18.20 -10.10
CA LEU A 222 -30.52 17.92 -11.10
C LEU A 222 -30.12 16.44 -11.15
N ARG A 223 -29.78 15.95 -12.32
CA ARG A 223 -29.24 14.60 -12.52
C ARG A 223 -27.72 14.66 -12.38
N VAL A 224 -27.24 14.30 -11.19
CA VAL A 224 -25.82 14.46 -10.82
C VAL A 224 -25.06 13.15 -11.00
N HIS A 225 -23.91 13.22 -11.69
CA HIS A 225 -22.89 12.17 -11.74
C HIS A 225 -21.67 12.63 -10.97
N THR A 226 -21.24 11.86 -9.98
CA THR A 226 -20.03 12.17 -9.21
C THR A 226 -19.04 11.02 -9.30
N ALA A 227 -17.78 11.34 -9.66
CA ALA A 227 -16.72 10.38 -9.85
C ALA A 227 -15.35 10.97 -9.47
N GLU A 228 -14.31 10.10 -9.36
CA GLU A 228 -12.94 10.57 -9.23
C GLU A 228 -12.44 11.21 -10.54
N LEU A 229 -11.54 12.19 -10.43
CA LEU A 229 -10.88 12.81 -11.58
C LEU A 229 -10.16 11.79 -12.48
N ASN A 230 -9.57 10.75 -11.90
CA ASN A 230 -8.96 9.66 -12.69
C ASN A 230 -9.96 8.88 -13.54
N HIS A 231 -11.27 8.94 -13.25
CA HIS A 231 -12.33 8.31 -14.05
C HIS A 231 -12.89 9.23 -15.16
N TRP A 232 -12.24 10.37 -15.40
CA TRP A 232 -12.57 11.22 -16.52
C TRP A 232 -12.60 10.43 -17.84
N SER A 233 -13.76 10.37 -18.49
CA SER A 233 -13.96 9.70 -19.78
C SER A 233 -13.96 10.65 -20.97
N GLY A 234 -14.20 11.95 -20.71
CA GLY A 234 -14.44 12.94 -21.77
C GLY A 234 -15.82 12.84 -22.42
N ASP A 235 -16.60 11.82 -22.12
CA ASP A 235 -17.91 11.53 -22.74
C ASP A 235 -19.04 11.79 -21.74
N TYR A 236 -19.56 13.01 -21.77
CA TYR A 236 -20.69 13.46 -20.96
C TYR A 236 -21.69 14.19 -21.86
N PRO A 237 -22.45 13.48 -22.71
CA PRO A 237 -23.21 14.07 -23.84
C PRO A 237 -24.36 14.99 -23.39
N GLN A 238 -24.83 14.89 -22.16
CA GLN A 238 -25.91 15.71 -21.62
C GLN A 238 -25.44 16.72 -20.56
N ALA A 239 -24.15 16.72 -20.22
CA ALA A 239 -23.63 17.58 -19.15
C ALA A 239 -23.66 19.06 -19.57
N GLN A 240 -24.35 19.86 -18.81
CA GLN A 240 -24.37 21.32 -18.94
C GLN A 240 -23.35 21.98 -18.00
N ARG A 241 -23.02 21.30 -16.92
CA ARG A 241 -22.16 21.80 -15.82
C ARG A 241 -21.18 20.75 -15.38
N LEU A 242 -19.92 21.17 -15.26
CA LEU A 242 -18.84 20.35 -14.72
C LEU A 242 -18.25 21.06 -13.50
N PHE A 243 -18.45 20.50 -12.33
CA PHE A 243 -17.84 20.97 -11.08
C PHE A 243 -16.64 20.10 -10.74
N ILE A 244 -15.48 20.72 -10.51
CA ILE A 244 -14.24 20.01 -10.14
C ILE A 244 -13.83 20.46 -8.76
N LEU A 245 -13.84 19.51 -7.83
CA LEU A 245 -13.42 19.69 -6.44
C LEU A 245 -12.10 18.95 -6.24
N THR A 246 -10.98 19.66 -6.14
CA THR A 246 -9.69 19.00 -6.06
C THR A 246 -8.79 19.54 -4.97
N ALA A 247 -8.15 18.62 -4.22
CA ALA A 247 -7.09 18.94 -3.29
C ALA A 247 -5.74 19.05 -4.05
N THR A 248 -4.81 19.78 -3.43
CA THR A 248 -3.39 19.76 -3.78
C THR A 248 -2.63 18.96 -2.74
N TYR A 249 -1.70 18.12 -3.16
CA TYR A 249 -0.91 17.25 -2.29
C TYR A 249 0.58 17.60 -2.35
N GLY A 250 1.31 17.45 -1.21
CA GLY A 250 2.74 17.72 -1.13
C GLY A 250 3.11 19.11 -1.63
N ASP A 251 4.13 19.20 -2.46
CA ASP A 251 4.64 20.45 -3.03
C ASP A 251 3.91 20.88 -4.32
N GLY A 252 2.58 20.81 -4.32
CA GLY A 252 1.78 21.25 -5.47
C GLY A 252 1.32 20.13 -6.39
N ASP A 253 1.51 18.87 -6.01
CA ASP A 253 1.20 17.70 -6.81
C ASP A 253 -0.29 17.37 -6.88
N ALA A 254 -0.66 16.59 -7.90
CA ALA A 254 -1.98 16.00 -8.01
C ALA A 254 -2.20 14.94 -6.93
N PRO A 255 -3.37 14.92 -6.26
CA PRO A 255 -3.74 13.84 -5.35
C PRO A 255 -3.88 12.52 -6.10
N SER A 256 -3.79 11.38 -5.37
CA SER A 256 -3.77 10.03 -5.97
C SER A 256 -4.97 9.76 -6.89
N SER A 257 -6.16 10.27 -6.56
CA SER A 257 -7.37 10.13 -7.38
C SER A 257 -7.44 11.07 -8.59
N ALA A 258 -6.40 11.89 -8.83
CA ALA A 258 -6.35 12.87 -9.93
C ALA A 258 -5.07 12.81 -10.78
N LYS A 259 -4.11 11.93 -10.48
CA LYS A 259 -2.78 11.89 -11.13
C LYS A 259 -2.83 11.70 -12.64
N GLN A 260 -3.86 11.04 -13.14
CA GLN A 260 -3.99 10.76 -14.57
C GLN A 260 -4.84 11.79 -15.32
N PHE A 261 -5.50 12.70 -14.60
CA PHE A 261 -6.51 13.58 -15.18
C PHE A 261 -5.95 14.50 -16.26
N LEU A 262 -4.90 15.26 -15.97
CA LEU A 262 -4.33 16.20 -16.96
C LEU A 262 -3.85 15.49 -18.22
N ALA A 263 -3.17 14.35 -18.09
CA ALA A 263 -2.73 13.56 -19.21
C ALA A 263 -3.89 12.96 -20.04
N ARG A 264 -5.01 12.62 -19.39
CA ARG A 264 -6.23 12.16 -20.07
C ARG A 264 -6.96 13.31 -20.74
N LEU A 265 -7.02 14.47 -20.10
CA LEU A 265 -7.63 15.66 -20.65
C LEU A 265 -6.91 16.14 -21.93
N GLU A 266 -5.59 16.05 -21.95
CA GLU A 266 -4.75 16.38 -23.11
C GLU A 266 -4.98 15.42 -24.28
N LYS A 267 -5.13 14.12 -24.00
CA LYS A 267 -5.34 13.08 -25.02
C LYS A 267 -6.78 13.02 -25.56
N ALA A 268 -7.74 13.14 -24.68
CA ALA A 268 -9.15 13.11 -25.01
C ALA A 268 -9.65 14.54 -25.12
N LYS A 269 -9.84 15.06 -26.35
CA LYS A 269 -10.54 16.31 -26.54
C LYS A 269 -11.91 16.20 -25.87
N PRO A 270 -12.21 17.03 -24.86
CA PRO A 270 -13.47 16.92 -24.14
C PRO A 270 -14.64 17.16 -25.08
N GLN A 271 -15.50 16.18 -25.20
CA GLN A 271 -16.77 16.33 -25.89
C GLN A 271 -17.82 16.80 -24.89
N LEU A 272 -17.70 18.02 -24.43
CA LEU A 272 -18.77 18.66 -23.68
C LEU A 272 -19.76 19.27 -24.69
N PRO A 273 -21.07 19.18 -24.40
CA PRO A 273 -22.09 19.81 -25.28
C PRO A 273 -21.80 21.29 -25.48
N ALA A 274 -22.18 21.80 -26.66
CA ALA A 274 -22.08 23.22 -26.93
C ALA A 274 -22.85 24.01 -25.86
N GLY A 275 -22.15 24.92 -25.16
CA GLY A 275 -22.72 25.70 -24.06
C GLY A 275 -22.46 25.12 -22.65
N ALA A 276 -21.94 23.90 -22.52
CA ALA A 276 -21.49 23.39 -21.22
C ALA A 276 -20.32 24.23 -20.68
N GLY A 277 -20.27 24.33 -19.35
CA GLY A 277 -19.20 25.06 -18.70
C GLY A 277 -18.69 24.36 -17.45
N PHE A 278 -17.60 24.85 -16.89
CA PHE A 278 -16.98 24.26 -15.71
C PHE A 278 -16.74 25.28 -14.62
N ALA A 279 -16.60 24.80 -13.38
CA ALA A 279 -16.10 25.56 -12.23
C ALA A 279 -15.16 24.67 -11.41
N VAL A 280 -14.07 25.26 -10.94
CA VAL A 280 -13.06 24.56 -10.14
C VAL A 280 -13.05 25.12 -8.72
N LEU A 281 -13.05 24.21 -7.74
CA LEU A 281 -12.88 24.51 -6.32
C LEU A 281 -11.65 23.80 -5.80
N GLY A 282 -10.63 24.57 -5.43
CA GLY A 282 -9.35 24.08 -4.92
C GLY A 282 -9.35 23.93 -3.40
N PHE A 283 -8.77 22.83 -2.89
CA PHE A 283 -8.56 22.62 -1.46
C PHE A 283 -7.07 22.56 -1.18
N GLY A 284 -6.62 23.31 -0.18
CA GLY A 284 -5.22 23.36 0.22
C GLY A 284 -5.03 23.86 1.64
N ASP A 285 -3.78 24.07 2.02
CA ASP A 285 -3.39 24.75 3.24
C ASP A 285 -2.39 25.86 2.88
N ARG A 286 -2.70 27.09 3.26
CA ARG A 286 -1.87 28.29 2.99
C ARG A 286 -0.51 28.26 3.68
N GLN A 287 -0.26 27.31 4.57
CA GLN A 287 1.06 27.10 5.15
C GLN A 287 2.07 26.54 4.12
N PHE A 288 1.58 25.94 3.04
CA PHE A 288 2.42 25.38 1.97
C PHE A 288 2.60 26.40 0.82
N PRO A 289 3.81 26.55 0.29
CA PRO A 289 4.11 27.54 -0.75
C PRO A 289 3.25 27.36 -2.03
N GLN A 290 2.91 26.13 -2.37
CA GLN A 290 2.13 25.79 -3.58
C GLN A 290 0.64 25.62 -3.26
N PHE A 291 0.05 26.60 -2.54
CA PHE A 291 -1.35 26.57 -2.15
C PHE A 291 -2.29 26.38 -3.35
N CYS A 292 -3.08 25.31 -3.34
CA CYS A 292 -4.05 24.97 -4.39
C CYS A 292 -3.51 24.89 -5.82
N LYS A 293 -2.18 24.72 -6.00
CA LYS A 293 -1.53 24.74 -7.32
C LYS A 293 -2.20 23.79 -8.32
N PHE A 294 -2.47 22.56 -7.92
CA PHE A 294 -3.10 21.59 -8.83
C PHE A 294 -4.49 22.04 -9.32
N ALA A 295 -5.26 22.74 -8.49
CA ALA A 295 -6.55 23.30 -8.91
C ALA A 295 -6.38 24.37 -9.99
N TYR A 296 -5.36 25.22 -9.87
CA TYR A 296 -5.00 26.19 -10.92
C TYR A 296 -4.53 25.50 -12.20
N ASP A 297 -3.73 24.44 -12.10
CA ASP A 297 -3.28 23.66 -13.25
C ASP A 297 -4.47 23.02 -14.01
N VAL A 298 -5.45 22.50 -13.26
CA VAL A 298 -6.70 21.93 -13.81
C VAL A 298 -7.54 22.99 -14.52
N ASP A 299 -7.74 24.13 -13.90
CA ASP A 299 -8.50 25.24 -14.46
C ASP A 299 -7.87 25.78 -15.75
N ALA A 300 -6.56 26.00 -15.74
CA ALA A 300 -5.80 26.43 -16.91
C ALA A 300 -5.88 25.40 -18.05
N ALA A 301 -5.78 24.10 -17.74
CA ALA A 301 -5.85 23.03 -18.73
C ALA A 301 -7.24 22.95 -19.39
N LEU A 302 -8.31 23.14 -18.62
CA LEU A 302 -9.68 23.16 -19.16
C LEU A 302 -9.92 24.37 -20.06
N LEU A 303 -9.40 25.54 -19.70
CA LEU A 303 -9.44 26.71 -20.56
C LEU A 303 -8.67 26.51 -21.87
N ALA A 304 -7.49 25.92 -21.79
CA ALA A 304 -6.67 25.61 -22.97
C ALA A 304 -7.37 24.66 -23.93
N GLN A 305 -8.28 23.80 -23.43
CA GLN A 305 -9.14 22.92 -24.24
C GLN A 305 -10.43 23.62 -24.75
N GLY A 306 -10.57 24.94 -24.55
CA GLY A 306 -11.73 25.71 -25.00
C GLY A 306 -12.93 25.64 -24.04
N GLY A 307 -12.75 25.15 -22.80
CA GLY A 307 -13.81 25.12 -21.79
C GLY A 307 -14.23 26.51 -21.37
N ARG A 308 -15.52 26.72 -21.08
CA ARG A 308 -16.10 27.96 -20.57
C ARG A 308 -16.21 27.90 -19.06
N ARG A 309 -15.62 28.87 -18.34
CA ARG A 309 -15.87 29.01 -16.90
C ARG A 309 -17.31 29.41 -16.62
N LEU A 310 -17.91 28.74 -15.64
CA LEU A 310 -19.21 29.10 -15.06
C LEU A 310 -19.02 30.01 -13.84
N LEU A 311 -17.98 29.72 -13.06
CA LEU A 311 -17.54 30.52 -11.90
C LEU A 311 -16.02 30.63 -11.97
N GLU A 312 -15.48 31.75 -11.48
CA GLU A 312 -14.05 31.87 -11.26
C GLU A 312 -13.55 30.82 -10.27
N LEU A 313 -12.30 30.38 -10.43
CA LEU A 313 -11.68 29.44 -9.51
C LEU A 313 -11.71 30.02 -8.10
N ASP A 314 -12.27 29.27 -7.16
CA ASP A 314 -12.23 29.62 -5.72
C ASP A 314 -11.42 28.57 -4.95
N THR A 315 -10.93 28.94 -3.77
CA THR A 315 -10.05 28.11 -2.97
C THR A 315 -10.53 28.02 -1.53
N ILE A 316 -10.39 26.83 -0.95
CA ILE A 316 -10.72 26.56 0.44
C ILE A 316 -9.44 26.24 1.21
N ASP A 317 -9.14 27.09 2.18
CA ASP A 317 -8.05 26.86 3.13
C ASP A 317 -8.51 25.95 4.26
N ARG A 318 -7.75 24.89 4.53
CA ARG A 318 -7.93 23.97 5.68
C ARG A 318 -9.36 23.47 5.88
N GLN A 319 -10.03 23.11 4.80
CA GLN A 319 -11.40 22.59 4.84
C GLN A 319 -12.44 23.53 5.47
N SER A 320 -12.31 24.83 5.28
CA SER A 320 -13.24 25.83 5.81
C SER A 320 -14.67 25.60 5.30
N GLY A 321 -15.58 25.24 6.21
CA GLY A 321 -17.01 25.10 5.91
C GLY A 321 -17.66 26.43 5.47
N GLN A 322 -17.21 27.52 6.04
CA GLN A 322 -17.68 28.88 5.70
C GLN A 322 -17.34 29.25 4.23
N ALA A 323 -16.10 28.97 3.80
CA ALA A 323 -15.70 29.20 2.42
C ALA A 323 -16.49 28.31 1.45
N PHE A 324 -16.77 27.07 1.86
CA PHE A 324 -17.60 26.14 1.08
C PHE A 324 -19.05 26.63 0.95
N THR A 325 -19.66 27.10 2.03
CA THR A 325 -21.02 27.67 1.99
C THR A 325 -21.07 28.90 1.07
N ARG A 326 -20.08 29.81 1.14
CA ARG A 326 -20.00 30.98 0.25
C ARG A 326 -19.92 30.55 -1.21
N TRP A 327 -19.05 29.58 -1.57
CA TRP A 327 -18.97 29.05 -2.93
C TRP A 327 -20.28 28.36 -3.34
N GLY A 328 -20.93 27.63 -2.42
CA GLY A 328 -22.23 27.02 -2.63
C GLY A 328 -23.33 28.03 -2.98
N ASN A 329 -23.32 29.18 -2.37
CA ASN A 329 -24.27 30.29 -2.71
C ASN A 329 -24.04 30.77 -4.17
N ALA A 330 -22.78 30.88 -4.61
CA ALA A 330 -22.49 31.24 -6.00
C ALA A 330 -22.95 30.14 -6.97
N VAL A 331 -22.78 28.87 -6.63
CA VAL A 331 -23.35 27.75 -7.40
C VAL A 331 -24.88 27.81 -7.42
N GLY A 332 -25.49 28.14 -6.28
CA GLY A 332 -26.95 28.31 -6.19
C GLY A 332 -27.47 29.40 -7.12
N GLN A 333 -26.82 30.56 -7.15
CA GLN A 333 -27.15 31.65 -8.09
C GLN A 333 -27.00 31.21 -9.54
N LEU A 334 -25.95 30.44 -9.87
CA LEU A 334 -25.72 29.93 -11.21
C LEU A 334 -26.85 29.00 -11.72
N ILE A 335 -27.43 28.19 -10.80
CA ILE A 335 -28.51 27.26 -11.15
C ILE A 335 -29.91 27.85 -10.92
N GLY A 336 -30.00 29.07 -10.42
CA GLY A 336 -31.27 29.73 -10.10
C GLY A 336 -32.02 29.16 -8.89
N GLN A 337 -31.29 28.51 -7.96
CA GLN A 337 -31.83 27.91 -6.74
C GLN A 337 -30.94 28.23 -5.53
N GLU A 338 -31.52 28.34 -4.39
CA GLU A 338 -30.75 28.55 -3.14
C GLU A 338 -30.15 27.23 -2.67
N LEU A 339 -28.81 27.17 -2.58
CA LEU A 339 -28.09 26.00 -2.07
C LEU A 339 -27.48 26.32 -0.71
N ASN A 340 -27.93 25.60 0.31
CA ASN A 340 -27.32 25.69 1.64
C ASN A 340 -26.32 24.56 1.85
N LEU A 341 -25.07 24.77 1.44
CA LEU A 341 -24.00 23.78 1.59
C LEU A 341 -23.39 23.84 2.99
N VAL A 342 -23.91 23.05 3.90
CA VAL A 342 -23.35 22.89 5.25
C VAL A 342 -22.55 21.60 5.30
N HIS A 343 -21.23 21.72 5.27
CA HIS A 343 -20.33 20.59 5.45
C HIS A 343 -19.77 20.56 6.87
N THR A 344 -20.05 19.47 7.59
CA THR A 344 -19.45 19.19 8.89
C THR A 344 -18.31 18.19 8.70
N PRO A 345 -17.03 18.58 8.87
CA PRO A 345 -15.90 17.67 8.73
C PRO A 345 -16.04 16.47 9.66
N LYS A 346 -15.61 15.28 9.21
CA LYS A 346 -15.51 14.11 10.09
C LYS A 346 -14.54 14.44 11.21
N ARG A 347 -14.94 14.18 12.45
CA ARG A 347 -14.09 14.39 13.62
C ARG A 347 -12.81 13.58 13.49
N PRO A 348 -11.62 14.19 13.66
CA PRO A 348 -10.38 13.44 13.73
C PRO A 348 -10.42 12.47 14.92
N ARG A 349 -9.70 11.37 14.82
CA ARG A 349 -9.48 10.51 15.99
C ARG A 349 -8.67 11.29 17.00
N THR A 350 -9.15 11.37 18.23
CA THR A 350 -8.48 12.04 19.34
C THR A 350 -8.11 11.04 20.41
N GLU A 351 -6.95 11.21 21.01
CA GLU A 351 -6.54 10.49 22.23
C GLU A 351 -6.66 11.44 23.43
N ALA A 352 -7.05 10.89 24.57
CA ALA A 352 -7.19 11.69 25.77
C ALA A 352 -5.81 11.97 26.40
N PHE A 353 -5.58 13.25 26.71
CA PHE A 353 -4.43 13.70 27.51
C PHE A 353 -4.91 14.31 28.82
N ALA A 354 -4.24 14.05 29.90
CA ALA A 354 -4.43 14.72 31.18
C ALA A 354 -3.45 15.88 31.31
N LEU A 355 -3.94 17.05 31.70
CA LEU A 355 -3.09 18.16 32.07
C LEU A 355 -2.43 17.86 33.42
N MET A 356 -1.11 17.76 33.44
CA MET A 356 -0.32 17.41 34.63
C MET A 356 0.20 18.63 35.38
N ALA A 357 0.53 19.68 34.66
CA ALA A 357 1.04 20.93 35.24
C ALA A 357 0.80 22.08 34.27
N ARG A 358 0.58 23.26 34.86
CA ARG A 358 0.51 24.56 34.19
C ARG A 358 1.43 25.53 34.91
N ALA A 359 2.22 26.26 34.17
CA ALA A 359 3.02 27.37 34.72
C ALA A 359 2.83 28.60 33.81
N ASP A 360 2.41 29.70 34.42
CA ASP A 360 2.13 30.95 33.72
C ASP A 360 3.31 31.92 33.91
N TYR A 361 3.67 32.61 32.84
CA TYR A 361 4.79 33.55 32.77
C TYR A 361 4.37 34.83 32.03
N GLY A 362 5.11 35.89 32.26
CA GLY A 362 5.03 37.11 31.44
C GLY A 362 3.90 38.07 31.75
N GLU A 363 3.13 37.85 32.84
CA GLU A 363 2.10 38.83 33.28
C GLU A 363 2.68 40.22 33.53
N ALA A 364 3.88 40.27 34.17
CA ALA A 364 4.52 41.53 34.49
C ALA A 364 4.99 42.34 33.25
N VAL A 365 5.13 41.69 32.10
CA VAL A 365 5.54 42.33 30.84
C VAL A 365 4.41 42.35 29.80
N GLN A 366 3.17 42.17 30.23
CA GLN A 366 1.97 42.16 29.38
C GLN A 366 2.01 41.18 28.20
N ALA A 367 2.80 40.12 28.33
CA ALA A 367 2.90 39.03 27.34
C ALA A 367 2.62 37.68 28.03
N PRO A 368 1.35 37.41 28.46
CA PRO A 368 1.03 36.19 29.18
C PRO A 368 1.31 34.94 28.32
N THR A 369 2.14 34.06 28.85
CA THR A 369 2.52 32.82 28.23
C THR A 369 2.34 31.66 29.21
N SER A 370 1.68 30.59 28.81
CA SER A 370 1.49 29.40 29.65
C SER A 370 2.27 28.24 29.12
N VAL A 371 3.00 27.55 30.00
CA VAL A 371 3.63 26.25 29.73
C VAL A 371 2.74 25.17 30.28
N LEU A 372 2.29 24.28 29.43
CA LEU A 372 1.36 23.19 29.76
C LEU A 372 2.08 21.83 29.63
N ARG A 373 1.95 21.01 30.62
CA ARG A 373 2.50 19.65 30.61
C ARG A 373 1.37 18.63 30.57
N PHE A 374 1.33 17.84 29.50
CA PHE A 374 0.32 16.80 29.30
C PHE A 374 0.92 15.39 29.48
N ALA A 375 0.10 14.45 29.95
CA ALA A 375 0.38 13.04 29.92
C ALA A 375 -0.72 12.31 29.14
N ALA A 376 -0.33 11.33 28.34
CA ALA A 376 -1.29 10.47 27.63
C ALA A 376 -2.07 9.62 28.65
N VAL A 377 -3.40 9.62 28.55
CA VAL A 377 -4.26 8.77 29.40
C VAL A 377 -4.31 7.38 28.77
N PRO A 378 -3.77 6.34 29.46
CA PRO A 378 -3.77 5.00 28.91
C PRO A 378 -5.20 4.47 28.77
N PRO A 379 -5.58 3.87 27.62
CA PRO A 379 -6.89 3.26 27.45
C PRO A 379 -7.10 2.11 28.45
N VAL A 380 -8.29 2.05 29.05
CA VAL A 380 -8.66 1.08 30.11
C VAL A 380 -9.18 -0.23 29.47
N GLY A 381 -8.94 -1.37 30.12
CA GLY A 381 -9.45 -2.69 29.73
C GLY A 381 -8.51 -3.52 28.87
N PHE A 382 -9.01 -4.71 28.43
CA PHE A 382 -8.22 -5.66 27.62
C PHE A 382 -7.71 -5.05 26.32
N LYS A 383 -8.59 -4.34 25.59
CA LYS A 383 -8.22 -3.62 24.35
C LYS A 383 -7.12 -2.60 24.59
N GLY A 384 -7.13 -1.91 25.73
CA GLY A 384 -6.11 -0.94 26.09
C GLY A 384 -4.76 -1.60 26.40
N ARG A 385 -4.75 -2.77 27.02
CA ARG A 385 -3.51 -3.55 27.27
C ARG A 385 -2.89 -4.05 25.98
N VAL A 386 -3.70 -4.60 25.07
CA VAL A 386 -3.26 -5.03 23.74
C VAL A 386 -2.75 -3.84 22.92
N ALA A 387 -3.47 -2.71 22.93
CA ALA A 387 -3.04 -1.49 22.25
C ALA A 387 -1.69 -0.98 22.77
N ARG A 388 -1.46 -1.02 24.08
CA ARG A 388 -0.18 -0.63 24.70
C ARG A 388 0.94 -1.59 24.29
N TRP A 389 0.68 -2.89 24.30
CA TRP A 389 1.64 -3.91 23.89
C TRP A 389 2.02 -3.78 22.41
N LEU A 390 1.06 -3.42 21.55
CA LEU A 390 1.27 -3.15 20.14
C LEU A 390 1.86 -1.75 19.84
N GLY A 391 2.21 -0.96 20.87
CA GLY A 391 2.79 0.37 20.70
C GLY A 391 1.80 1.41 20.14
N ALA A 392 0.50 1.22 20.30
CA ALA A 392 -0.56 2.02 19.70
C ALA A 392 -0.88 3.33 20.44
N HIS A 393 0.13 4.04 20.94
CA HIS A 393 0.01 5.46 21.28
C HIS A 393 0.56 6.31 20.13
N ALA A 394 -0.10 6.22 18.96
CA ALA A 394 0.40 6.86 17.75
C ALA A 394 0.44 8.40 17.87
N LEU A 395 -0.46 9.00 18.66
CA LEU A 395 -0.48 10.44 18.87
C LEU A 395 0.47 10.93 19.98
N ALA A 396 0.98 10.02 20.82
CA ALA A 396 2.00 10.35 21.83
C ALA A 396 3.44 10.27 21.29
N GLN A 397 3.61 9.86 20.05
CA GLN A 397 4.92 9.80 19.37
C GLN A 397 5.02 10.96 18.40
N PHE A 398 5.66 12.02 18.82
CA PHE A 398 5.96 13.20 18.00
C PHE A 398 7.45 13.52 18.08
N GLU A 399 7.97 14.07 17.01
CA GLU A 399 9.35 14.55 16.91
C GLU A 399 9.38 16.09 16.93
N VAL A 400 10.55 16.63 17.16
CA VAL A 400 10.74 18.10 17.09
C VAL A 400 10.33 18.61 15.70
N GLY A 401 9.38 19.55 15.68
CA GLY A 401 8.80 20.10 14.44
C GLY A 401 7.44 19.52 14.06
N ASP A 402 6.95 18.49 14.73
CA ASP A 402 5.59 17.99 14.54
C ASP A 402 4.54 18.97 15.11
N LEU A 403 3.39 19.05 14.45
CA LEU A 403 2.23 19.83 14.92
C LEU A 403 1.28 18.92 15.69
N LEU A 404 1.06 19.21 16.97
CA LEU A 404 0.05 18.57 17.81
C LEU A 404 -1.19 19.47 17.92
N GLY A 405 -2.32 19.00 17.37
CA GLY A 405 -3.61 19.68 17.56
C GLY A 405 -4.24 19.30 18.90
N VAL A 406 -4.42 20.25 19.81
CA VAL A 406 -5.11 20.05 21.09
C VAL A 406 -6.56 20.47 20.96
N VAL A 407 -7.51 19.59 21.33
CA VAL A 407 -8.95 19.85 21.28
C VAL A 407 -9.49 19.89 22.71
N PRO A 408 -10.03 21.02 23.18
CA PRO A 408 -10.57 21.13 24.53
C PRO A 408 -11.82 20.25 24.77
N PRO A 409 -12.06 19.75 25.99
CA PRO A 409 -13.29 19.05 26.32
C PRO A 409 -14.51 19.90 26.06
N GLY A 410 -15.54 19.37 25.40
CA GLY A 410 -16.77 20.09 25.09
C GLY A 410 -16.77 20.94 23.81
N SER A 411 -15.60 21.29 23.24
CA SER A 411 -15.50 22.08 22.00
C SER A 411 -15.90 21.30 20.73
N LEU A 412 -16.15 20.00 20.84
CA LEU A 412 -16.58 19.13 19.75
C LEU A 412 -18.00 19.41 19.22
N ARG A 413 -18.71 20.39 19.77
CA ARG A 413 -20.00 20.86 19.26
C ARG A 413 -19.90 22.06 18.33
N THR A 414 -18.80 22.78 18.35
CA THR A 414 -18.60 23.99 17.55
C THR A 414 -17.30 23.88 16.78
N GLN A 415 -17.35 24.10 15.50
CA GLN A 415 -16.27 24.28 14.53
C GLN A 415 -14.87 23.94 15.05
N ILE A 416 -14.16 23.02 14.37
CA ILE A 416 -12.73 22.86 14.55
C ILE A 416 -12.08 24.20 14.21
N SER A 417 -11.94 25.06 15.23
CA SER A 417 -11.08 26.22 15.14
C SER A 417 -9.64 25.68 15.08
N THR A 418 -8.95 25.95 14.01
CA THR A 418 -7.54 25.61 13.82
C THR A 418 -6.59 26.42 14.69
N LYS A 419 -7.11 27.30 15.53
CA LYS A 419 -6.37 27.91 16.64
C LYS A 419 -6.87 27.28 17.94
N PRO A 420 -6.03 26.59 18.72
CA PRO A 420 -6.38 26.23 20.08
C PRO A 420 -6.63 27.53 20.85
N SER A 421 -7.89 27.78 21.17
CA SER A 421 -8.16 28.79 22.17
C SER A 421 -7.72 28.19 23.50
N LEU A 422 -6.72 28.77 24.12
CA LEU A 422 -6.18 28.34 25.42
C LEU A 422 -7.10 28.70 26.59
N ASP A 423 -8.24 29.33 26.32
CA ASP A 423 -9.17 29.89 27.33
C ASP A 423 -9.81 28.83 28.26
N TRP A 424 -9.93 27.57 27.79
CA TRP A 424 -10.46 26.49 28.64
C TRP A 424 -9.48 26.00 29.72
N LEU A 425 -8.19 26.29 29.56
CA LEU A 425 -7.15 25.92 30.53
C LEU A 425 -7.13 26.84 31.75
N ALA A 426 -7.89 27.94 31.69
CA ALA A 426 -8.00 28.91 32.79
C ALA A 426 -9.11 28.57 33.81
N SER A 427 -9.96 27.56 33.54
CA SER A 427 -11.13 27.25 34.35
C SER A 427 -10.98 26.02 35.26
N GLU A 428 -9.79 25.40 35.34
CA GLU A 428 -9.39 24.45 36.36
C GLU A 428 -8.12 24.98 37.07
#